data_50bcd26d36bf7b195f06194f550af6a3
#
_entry.id   50bcd26d36bf7b195f06194f550af6a3
#
_cell.length_a   1.000
_cell.length_b   1.000
_cell.length_c   1.000
_cell.angle_alpha   90.00
_cell.angle_beta   90.00
_cell.angle_gamma   90.00
#
_symmetry.space_group_name_H-M   'P 1'
#
loop_
_entity.id
_entity.type
_entity.pdbx_description
1 polymer ?
#
loop_
_entity_poly.entity_id
_entity_poly.type
_entity_poly.pdbx_seq_one_letter_code
_entity_poly.pdbx_strand_id
1 'polypeptide(L)'
;MSTIGLMGLLVAFAGVAVSVLCLLTGAILGRKGESSLGETLTWGGHIASILTTVALTVCCGILAYCFFAGDYSIEYVLKQHSSAEGALGWLFKLSGLWAGREGSLLFWAWLISVFNSVVAIRDLKSPRKLDSMALMVSQLVLAAFVGVLLFSESNMPFTITPQKYYNADGSLTNAASMLGMNSLLEHWAMAIHPPTLF
;
A
#
# COMPACT_ATOMS: atom_id res chain seq x y z
N MET A 1 12.76 -10.12 -1.13
CA MET A 1 11.40 -9.50 -1.09
C MET A 1 11.44 -7.97 -1.03
N SER A 2 12.33 -7.35 -0.28
CA SER A 2 12.45 -5.87 -0.15
C SER A 2 12.51 -5.14 -1.51
N THR A 3 13.40 -5.54 -2.43
CA THR A 3 13.54 -4.90 -3.75
C THR A 3 12.25 -4.97 -4.59
N ILE A 4 11.54 -6.10 -4.54
CA ILE A 4 10.27 -6.27 -5.28
C ILE A 4 9.19 -5.35 -4.70
N GLY A 5 9.12 -5.25 -3.37
CA GLY A 5 8.20 -4.34 -2.70
C GLY A 5 8.48 -2.87 -3.01
N LEU A 6 9.76 -2.46 -3.01
CA LEU A 6 10.17 -1.12 -3.41
C LEU A 6 9.79 -0.81 -4.86
N MET A 7 10.04 -1.74 -5.79
CA MET A 7 9.64 -1.60 -7.18
C MET A 7 8.11 -1.47 -7.31
N GLY A 8 7.35 -2.24 -6.54
CA GLY A 8 5.89 -2.11 -6.47
C GLY A 8 5.43 -0.73 -6.03
N LEU A 9 6.07 -0.13 -5.01
CA LEU A 9 5.77 1.24 -4.57
C LEU A 9 6.14 2.28 -5.63
N LEU A 10 7.27 2.12 -6.33
CA LEU A 10 7.66 3.01 -7.44
C LEU A 10 6.63 2.95 -8.58
N VAL A 11 6.19 1.75 -8.95
CA VAL A 11 5.14 1.56 -9.97
C VAL A 11 3.82 2.18 -9.49
N ALA A 12 3.45 2.02 -8.21
CA ALA A 12 2.25 2.64 -7.65
C ALA A 12 2.35 4.18 -7.70
N PHE A 13 3.49 4.75 -7.33
CA PHE A 13 3.70 6.20 -7.40
C PHE A 13 3.61 6.74 -8.83
N ALA A 14 4.27 6.09 -9.77
CA ALA A 14 4.18 6.44 -11.19
C ALA A 14 2.74 6.33 -11.70
N GLY A 15 2.01 5.27 -11.33
CA GLY A 15 0.61 5.07 -11.70
C GLY A 15 -0.31 6.17 -11.17
N VAL A 16 -0.13 6.57 -9.89
CA VAL A 16 -0.87 7.70 -9.30
C VAL A 16 -0.56 9.00 -10.03
N ALA A 17 0.72 9.29 -10.29
CA ALA A 17 1.12 10.50 -11.00
C ALA A 17 0.52 10.57 -12.41
N VAL A 18 0.59 9.46 -13.16
CA VAL A 18 -0.03 9.35 -14.50
C VAL A 18 -1.55 9.53 -14.41
N SER A 19 -2.20 8.89 -13.43
CA SER A 19 -3.65 9.02 -13.24
C SER A 19 -4.05 10.48 -12.99
N VAL A 20 -3.39 11.17 -12.05
CA VAL A 20 -3.65 12.59 -11.76
C VAL A 20 -3.45 13.47 -12.99
N LEU A 21 -2.31 13.33 -13.69
CA LEU A 21 -2.00 14.11 -14.88
C LEU A 21 -3.03 13.88 -15.99
N CYS A 22 -3.38 12.64 -16.25
CA CYS A 22 -4.37 12.29 -17.29
C CYS A 22 -5.77 12.83 -16.95
N LEU A 23 -6.22 12.68 -15.69
CA LEU A 23 -7.53 13.19 -15.27
C LEU A 23 -7.59 14.71 -15.31
N LEU A 24 -6.50 15.40 -14.86
CA LEU A 24 -6.42 16.86 -14.89
C LEU A 24 -6.41 17.40 -16.33
N THR A 25 -5.53 16.86 -17.18
CA THR A 25 -5.42 17.30 -18.59
C THR A 25 -6.67 16.95 -19.38
N GLY A 26 -7.27 15.78 -19.15
CA GLY A 26 -8.55 15.39 -19.74
C GLY A 26 -9.69 16.35 -19.38
N ALA A 27 -9.76 16.77 -18.12
CA ALA A 27 -10.76 17.75 -17.66
C ALA A 27 -10.55 19.14 -18.29
N ILE A 28 -9.28 19.58 -18.48
CA ILE A 28 -8.96 20.88 -19.09
C ILE A 28 -9.31 20.86 -20.58
N LEU A 29 -8.93 19.83 -21.33
CA LEU A 29 -9.19 19.71 -22.76
C LEU A 29 -10.68 19.57 -23.07
N GLY A 30 -11.40 18.79 -22.26
CA GLY A 30 -12.86 18.68 -22.38
C GLY A 30 -13.58 20.03 -22.21
N ARG A 31 -13.05 20.95 -21.37
CA ARG A 31 -13.59 22.32 -21.23
C ARG A 31 -13.27 23.22 -22.45
N LYS A 32 -12.17 22.94 -23.15
CA LYS A 32 -11.74 23.71 -24.34
C LYS A 32 -12.41 23.26 -25.64
N GLY A 33 -13.25 22.24 -25.59
CA GLY A 33 -13.94 21.73 -26.78
C GLY A 33 -13.23 20.58 -27.49
N GLU A 34 -12.05 20.17 -27.02
CA GLU A 34 -11.32 19.00 -27.52
C GLU A 34 -11.81 17.71 -26.82
N SER A 35 -13.08 17.37 -27.05
CA SER A 35 -13.77 16.32 -26.27
C SER A 35 -13.16 14.94 -26.47
N SER A 36 -12.75 14.57 -27.72
CA SER A 36 -12.23 13.23 -27.99
C SER A 36 -10.89 12.94 -27.32
N LEU A 37 -9.97 13.90 -27.33
CA LEU A 37 -8.68 13.78 -26.65
C LEU A 37 -8.85 13.83 -25.12
N GLY A 38 -9.73 14.70 -24.64
CA GLY A 38 -10.09 14.81 -23.24
C GLY A 38 -10.67 13.49 -22.67
N GLU A 39 -11.57 12.85 -23.41
CA GLU A 39 -12.13 11.55 -23.06
C GLU A 39 -11.09 10.44 -23.03
N THR A 40 -10.20 10.39 -24.04
CA THR A 40 -9.12 9.41 -24.11
C THR A 40 -8.18 9.53 -22.92
N LEU A 41 -7.78 10.76 -22.56
CA LEU A 41 -6.93 11.00 -21.39
C LEU A 41 -7.64 10.62 -20.07
N THR A 42 -8.90 10.99 -19.94
CA THR A 42 -9.69 10.61 -18.75
C THR A 42 -9.77 9.08 -18.61
N TRP A 43 -10.01 8.37 -19.70
CA TRP A 43 -9.98 6.91 -19.72
C TRP A 43 -8.62 6.34 -19.33
N GLY A 44 -7.54 6.90 -19.86
CA GLY A 44 -6.16 6.55 -19.47
C GLY A 44 -5.89 6.75 -17.97
N GLY A 45 -6.40 7.85 -17.40
CA GLY A 45 -6.31 8.14 -15.97
C GLY A 45 -7.03 7.10 -15.09
N HIS A 46 -8.20 6.61 -15.53
CA HIS A 46 -8.92 5.54 -14.83
C HIS A 46 -8.16 4.21 -14.88
N ILE A 47 -7.61 3.85 -16.04
CA ILE A 47 -6.78 2.63 -16.15
C ILE A 47 -5.54 2.72 -15.27
N ALA A 48 -4.84 3.87 -15.26
CA ALA A 48 -3.68 4.10 -14.39
C ALA A 48 -4.05 3.95 -12.91
N SER A 49 -5.23 4.42 -12.49
CA SER A 49 -5.76 4.22 -11.13
C SER A 49 -5.93 2.73 -10.78
N ILE A 50 -6.50 1.94 -11.69
CA ILE A 50 -6.67 0.50 -11.48
C ILE A 50 -5.31 -0.20 -11.39
N LEU A 51 -4.36 0.13 -12.26
CA LEU A 51 -3.01 -0.43 -12.22
C LEU A 51 -2.27 -0.07 -10.92
N THR A 52 -2.48 1.14 -10.39
CA THR A 52 -1.98 1.54 -9.07
C THR A 52 -2.50 0.61 -7.98
N THR A 53 -3.78 0.27 -8.01
CA THR A 53 -4.36 -0.66 -7.03
C THR A 53 -3.75 -2.05 -7.13
N VAL A 54 -3.50 -2.54 -8.34
CA VAL A 54 -2.81 -3.82 -8.55
C VAL A 54 -1.41 -3.77 -7.92
N ALA A 55 -0.64 -2.69 -8.16
CA ALA A 55 0.70 -2.52 -7.60
C ALA A 55 0.68 -2.50 -6.05
N LEU A 56 -0.23 -1.74 -5.44
CA LEU A 56 -0.37 -1.69 -3.97
C LEU A 56 -0.87 -3.02 -3.40
N THR A 57 -1.72 -3.75 -4.12
CA THR A 57 -2.14 -5.11 -3.72
C THR A 57 -0.95 -6.06 -3.69
N VAL A 58 -0.06 -5.98 -4.68
CA VAL A 58 1.19 -6.75 -4.69
C VAL A 58 2.07 -6.37 -3.50
N CYS A 59 2.21 -5.07 -3.18
CA CYS A 59 2.98 -4.61 -2.02
C CYS A 59 2.43 -5.18 -0.70
N CYS A 60 1.12 -5.10 -0.47
CA CYS A 60 0.48 -5.70 0.71
C CYS A 60 0.64 -7.22 0.72
N GLY A 61 0.51 -7.87 -0.45
CA GLY A 61 0.70 -9.31 -0.59
C GLY A 61 2.12 -9.77 -0.25
N ILE A 62 3.14 -9.00 -0.63
CA ILE A 62 4.56 -9.29 -0.27
C ILE A 62 4.73 -9.25 1.24
N LEU A 63 4.25 -8.20 1.93
CA LEU A 63 4.35 -8.12 3.39
C LEU A 63 3.58 -9.26 4.06
N ALA A 64 2.35 -9.52 3.65
CA ALA A 64 1.57 -10.64 4.17
C ALA A 64 2.31 -11.97 3.99
N TYR A 65 2.84 -12.23 2.80
CA TYR A 65 3.64 -13.42 2.53
C TYR A 65 4.83 -13.53 3.48
N CYS A 66 5.61 -12.44 3.66
CA CYS A 66 6.76 -12.44 4.56
C CYS A 66 6.37 -12.72 6.03
N PHE A 67 5.23 -12.19 6.50
CA PHE A 67 4.72 -12.50 7.84
C PHE A 67 4.33 -13.97 8.00
N PHE A 68 3.71 -14.58 6.99
CA PHE A 68 3.34 -16.00 7.06
C PHE A 68 4.52 -16.94 6.86
N ALA A 69 5.48 -16.56 5.98
CA ALA A 69 6.66 -17.35 5.69
C ALA A 69 7.76 -17.21 6.74
N GLY A 70 7.71 -16.20 7.63
CA GLY A 70 8.79 -15.88 8.55
C GLY A 70 10.04 -15.35 7.84
N ASP A 71 9.86 -14.62 6.73
CA ASP A 71 10.95 -13.99 5.99
C ASP A 71 11.30 -12.63 6.59
N TYR A 72 12.30 -12.61 7.44
CA TYR A 72 12.78 -11.42 8.13
C TYR A 72 13.79 -10.58 7.33
N SER A 73 13.88 -10.76 6.02
CA SER A 73 14.69 -9.92 5.14
C SER A 73 14.23 -8.45 5.08
N ILE A 74 12.99 -8.19 5.51
CA ILE A 74 12.39 -6.87 5.62
C ILE A 74 12.34 -6.47 7.10
N GLU A 75 12.95 -5.33 7.45
CA GLU A 75 13.04 -4.85 8.84
C GLU A 75 11.69 -4.66 9.50
N TYR A 76 10.69 -4.18 8.74
CA TYR A 76 9.32 -4.05 9.22
C TYR A 76 8.73 -5.39 9.68
N VAL A 77 8.94 -6.46 8.90
CA VAL A 77 8.46 -7.80 9.23
C VAL A 77 9.15 -8.32 10.50
N LEU A 78 10.46 -8.10 10.63
CA LEU A 78 11.21 -8.48 11.84
C LEU A 78 10.67 -7.77 13.10
N LYS A 79 10.28 -6.50 12.99
CA LYS A 79 9.78 -5.71 14.12
C LYS A 79 8.32 -5.96 14.49
N GLN A 80 7.51 -6.45 13.56
CA GLN A 80 6.05 -6.58 13.72
C GLN A 80 5.53 -8.01 13.56
N HIS A 81 6.42 -9.01 13.49
CA HIS A 81 5.97 -10.41 13.43
C HIS A 81 5.34 -10.84 14.75
N SER A 82 4.34 -11.71 14.67
CA SER A 82 3.75 -12.36 15.83
C SER A 82 4.27 -13.78 15.97
N SER A 83 4.64 -14.14 17.17
CA SER A 83 5.00 -15.51 17.57
C SER A 83 3.84 -16.26 18.19
N ALA A 84 2.63 -15.65 18.24
CA ALA A 84 1.46 -16.26 18.87
C ALA A 84 1.05 -17.52 18.11
N GLU A 85 0.88 -18.59 18.86
CA GLU A 85 0.39 -19.88 18.38
C GLU A 85 -1.11 -20.07 18.67
N GLY A 86 -1.71 -21.12 18.10
CA GLY A 86 -3.09 -21.49 18.31
C GLY A 86 -4.06 -21.02 17.24
N ALA A 87 -5.37 -21.12 17.52
CA ALA A 87 -6.43 -20.91 16.52
C ALA A 87 -6.46 -19.50 15.87
N LEU A 88 -5.98 -18.49 16.57
CA LEU A 88 -5.93 -17.10 16.10
C LEU A 88 -4.53 -16.67 15.62
N GLY A 89 -3.54 -17.53 15.64
CA GLY A 89 -2.16 -17.21 15.22
C GLY A 89 -2.08 -16.63 13.81
N TRP A 90 -2.89 -17.13 12.87
CA TRP A 90 -2.98 -16.59 11.52
C TRP A 90 -3.48 -15.14 11.50
N LEU A 91 -4.44 -14.78 12.38
CA LEU A 91 -4.97 -13.42 12.47
C LEU A 91 -3.90 -12.45 12.95
N PHE A 92 -3.10 -12.84 13.94
CA PHE A 92 -2.02 -12.01 14.47
C PHE A 92 -0.88 -11.86 13.45
N LYS A 93 -0.54 -12.90 12.69
CA LYS A 93 0.39 -12.79 11.56
C LYS A 93 -0.13 -11.81 10.51
N LEU A 94 -1.41 -11.88 10.15
CA LEU A 94 -2.03 -10.95 9.20
C LEU A 94 -2.06 -9.52 9.76
N SER A 95 -2.36 -9.36 11.05
CA SER A 95 -2.42 -8.04 11.69
C SER A 95 -1.06 -7.33 11.73
N GLY A 96 0.04 -8.07 11.60
CA GLY A 96 1.37 -7.50 11.37
C GLY A 96 1.41 -6.51 10.21
N LEU A 97 0.55 -6.70 9.18
CA LEU A 97 0.44 -5.79 8.05
C LEU A 97 0.10 -4.34 8.48
N TRP A 98 -0.69 -4.17 9.53
CA TRP A 98 -1.10 -2.85 10.04
C TRP A 98 -0.71 -2.59 11.50
N ALA A 99 0.11 -3.45 12.11
CA ALA A 99 0.53 -3.29 13.51
C ALA A 99 1.47 -2.11 13.73
N GLY A 100 2.29 -1.78 12.74
CA GLY A 100 3.22 -0.65 12.79
C GLY A 100 2.83 0.46 11.82
N ARG A 101 3.45 1.63 12.01
CA ARG A 101 3.17 2.85 11.26
C ARG A 101 3.35 2.67 9.74
N GLU A 102 4.44 2.06 9.31
CA GLU A 102 4.82 1.87 7.92
C GLU A 102 3.78 1.00 7.19
N GLY A 103 3.40 -0.11 7.82
CA GLY A 103 2.39 -1.02 7.29
C GLY A 103 0.98 -0.44 7.34
N SER A 104 0.61 0.29 8.41
CA SER A 104 -0.67 1.00 8.49
C SER A 104 -0.84 2.00 7.36
N LEU A 105 0.19 2.80 7.06
CA LEU A 105 0.17 3.76 5.96
C LEU A 105 0.02 3.06 4.60
N LEU A 106 0.73 1.93 4.39
CA LEU A 106 0.60 1.12 3.18
C LEU A 106 -0.81 0.54 3.05
N PHE A 107 -1.34 -0.01 4.13
CA PHE A 107 -2.68 -0.60 4.16
C PHE A 107 -3.75 0.46 3.88
N TRP A 108 -3.60 1.64 4.42
CA TRP A 108 -4.48 2.79 4.15
C TRP A 108 -4.42 3.23 2.69
N ALA A 109 -3.21 3.40 2.13
CA ALA A 109 -3.02 3.70 0.72
C ALA A 109 -3.68 2.64 -0.17
N TRP A 110 -3.54 1.36 0.17
CA TRP A 110 -4.19 0.26 -0.52
C TRP A 110 -5.72 0.36 -0.48
N LEU A 111 -6.32 0.61 0.69
CA LEU A 111 -7.78 0.78 0.82
C LEU A 111 -8.29 1.94 -0.02
N ILE A 112 -7.64 3.12 0.05
CA ILE A 112 -7.99 4.27 -0.79
C ILE A 112 -7.93 3.87 -2.28
N SER A 113 -6.88 3.16 -2.70
CA SER A 113 -6.74 2.73 -4.09
C SER A 113 -7.82 1.75 -4.53
N VAL A 114 -8.27 0.85 -3.66
CA VAL A 114 -9.38 -0.08 -3.92
C VAL A 114 -10.67 0.70 -4.18
N PHE A 115 -11.01 1.67 -3.33
CA PHE A 115 -12.17 2.52 -3.55
C PHE A 115 -12.04 3.35 -4.83
N ASN A 116 -10.86 3.88 -5.13
CA ASN A 116 -10.57 4.58 -6.37
C ASN A 116 -10.80 3.68 -7.60
N SER A 117 -10.39 2.41 -7.54
CA SER A 117 -10.66 1.46 -8.62
C SER A 117 -12.15 1.18 -8.82
N VAL A 118 -12.92 1.11 -7.73
CA VAL A 118 -14.38 0.94 -7.84
C VAL A 118 -15.00 2.14 -8.56
N VAL A 119 -14.60 3.38 -8.21
CA VAL A 119 -15.06 4.59 -8.89
C VAL A 119 -14.60 4.60 -10.34
N ALA A 120 -13.33 4.27 -10.63
CA ALA A 120 -12.79 4.23 -11.98
C ALA A 120 -13.53 3.21 -12.87
N ILE A 121 -13.76 1.99 -12.40
CA ILE A 121 -14.48 0.95 -13.14
C ILE A 121 -15.93 1.38 -13.42
N ARG A 122 -16.56 2.04 -12.46
CA ARG A 122 -17.92 2.52 -12.60
C ARG A 122 -18.01 3.65 -13.63
N ASP A 123 -17.06 4.61 -13.59
CA ASP A 123 -17.02 5.74 -14.54
C ASP A 123 -16.68 5.26 -15.96
N LEU A 124 -15.80 4.25 -16.11
CA LEU A 124 -15.54 3.62 -17.40
C LEU A 124 -16.78 2.99 -18.05
N LYS A 125 -17.72 2.49 -17.24
CA LYS A 125 -18.98 1.91 -17.73
C LYS A 125 -20.08 2.94 -17.98
N SER A 126 -20.10 4.02 -17.23
CA SER A 126 -21.12 5.07 -17.29
C SER A 126 -20.50 6.41 -16.88
N PRO A 127 -19.86 7.11 -17.85
CA PRO A 127 -19.10 8.32 -17.58
C PRO A 127 -19.91 9.42 -16.89
N ARG A 128 -19.37 9.94 -15.79
CA ARG A 128 -19.96 11.06 -15.04
C ARG A 128 -18.87 12.05 -14.65
N LYS A 129 -19.05 13.32 -14.96
CA LYS A 129 -18.07 14.37 -14.58
C LYS A 129 -17.75 14.39 -13.09
N LEU A 130 -18.73 14.11 -12.24
CA LEU A 130 -18.55 14.11 -10.79
C LEU A 130 -17.62 12.96 -10.36
N ASP A 131 -17.77 11.77 -10.93
CA ASP A 131 -16.98 10.59 -10.59
C ASP A 131 -15.50 10.80 -10.96
N SER A 132 -15.21 11.32 -12.15
CA SER A 132 -13.84 11.66 -12.58
C SER A 132 -13.19 12.75 -11.70
N MET A 133 -13.96 13.78 -11.28
CA MET A 133 -13.45 14.82 -10.38
C MET A 133 -13.18 14.27 -8.98
N ALA A 134 -14.08 13.46 -8.44
CA ALA A 134 -13.91 12.80 -7.15
C ALA A 134 -12.69 11.88 -7.17
N LEU A 135 -12.51 11.10 -8.25
CA LEU A 135 -11.35 10.25 -8.43
C LEU A 135 -10.06 11.07 -8.46
N MET A 136 -10.02 12.19 -9.18
CA MET A 136 -8.83 13.05 -9.25
C MET A 136 -8.44 13.57 -7.85
N VAL A 137 -9.39 14.04 -7.05
CA VAL A 137 -9.12 14.50 -5.67
C VAL A 137 -8.60 13.35 -4.81
N SER A 138 -9.23 12.19 -4.88
CA SER A 138 -8.81 11.02 -4.12
C SER A 138 -7.43 10.51 -4.56
N GLN A 139 -7.08 10.60 -5.84
CA GLN A 139 -5.75 10.28 -6.35
C GLN A 139 -4.68 11.25 -5.84
N LEU A 140 -4.99 12.53 -5.63
CA LEU A 140 -4.07 13.48 -5.00
C LEU A 140 -3.79 13.09 -3.54
N VAL A 141 -4.82 12.67 -2.80
CA VAL A 141 -4.64 12.15 -1.44
C VAL A 141 -3.77 10.88 -1.47
N LEU A 142 -4.07 9.95 -2.38
CA LEU A 142 -3.27 8.73 -2.53
C LEU A 142 -1.82 9.03 -2.91
N ALA A 143 -1.57 10.05 -3.76
CA ALA A 143 -0.22 10.49 -4.10
C ALA A 143 0.57 10.94 -2.87
N ALA A 144 -0.08 11.64 -1.93
CA ALA A 144 0.57 12.03 -0.68
C ALA A 144 0.93 10.81 0.18
N PHE A 145 0.03 9.83 0.32
CA PHE A 145 0.29 8.59 1.07
C PHE A 145 1.44 7.79 0.46
N VAL A 146 1.39 7.52 -0.84
CA VAL A 146 2.45 6.76 -1.53
C VAL A 146 3.76 7.55 -1.56
N GLY A 147 3.70 8.88 -1.66
CA GLY A 147 4.86 9.76 -1.55
C GLY A 147 5.52 9.68 -0.16
N VAL A 148 4.74 9.71 0.92
CA VAL A 148 5.28 9.55 2.29
C VAL A 148 5.91 8.16 2.46
N LEU A 149 5.29 7.10 1.95
CA LEU A 149 5.84 5.75 2.00
C LEU A 149 7.16 5.61 1.22
N LEU A 150 7.34 6.36 0.14
CA LEU A 150 8.49 6.22 -0.74
C LEU A 150 9.65 7.14 -0.37
N PHE A 151 9.37 8.39 0.04
CA PHE A 151 10.39 9.43 0.26
C PHE A 151 10.75 9.65 1.73
N SER A 152 10.03 9.06 2.66
CA SER A 152 10.35 9.14 4.09
C SER A 152 10.97 7.83 4.55
N GLU A 153 12.27 7.83 4.84
CA GLU A 153 13.01 6.64 5.30
C GLU A 153 12.32 5.96 6.49
N SER A 154 11.76 6.76 7.41
CA SER A 154 11.09 6.24 8.61
C SER A 154 9.72 5.61 8.35
N ASN A 155 9.17 5.75 7.15
CA ASN A 155 7.85 5.22 6.78
C ASN A 155 7.93 4.17 5.65
N MET A 156 9.14 3.85 5.17
CA MET A 156 9.37 2.87 4.11
C MET A 156 9.15 1.44 4.63
N PRO A 157 8.10 0.72 4.18
CA PRO A 157 7.80 -0.61 4.70
C PRO A 157 8.72 -1.71 4.17
N PHE A 158 9.52 -1.43 3.14
CA PHE A 158 10.39 -2.40 2.46
C PHE A 158 11.88 -2.18 2.73
N THR A 159 12.24 -1.53 3.84
CA THR A 159 13.64 -1.39 4.26
C THR A 159 14.25 -2.75 4.55
N ILE A 160 15.46 -2.99 4.01
CA ILE A 160 16.21 -4.23 4.24
C ILE A 160 16.60 -4.31 5.71
N THR A 161 16.45 -5.48 6.31
CA THR A 161 16.88 -5.72 7.68
C THR A 161 18.40 -5.48 7.83
N PRO A 162 18.81 -4.56 8.72
CA PRO A 162 20.22 -4.27 8.93
C PRO A 162 21.05 -5.49 9.36
N GLN A 163 22.28 -5.57 8.87
CA GLN A 163 23.20 -6.69 9.15
C GLN A 163 23.48 -6.90 10.66
N LYS A 164 23.33 -5.85 11.48
CA LYS A 164 23.47 -5.94 12.94
C LYS A 164 22.51 -6.94 13.62
N TYR A 165 21.42 -7.31 12.94
CA TYR A 165 20.44 -8.29 13.43
C TYR A 165 20.76 -9.74 13.04
N TYR A 166 21.84 -9.95 12.28
CA TYR A 166 22.29 -11.27 11.86
C TYR A 166 23.65 -11.62 12.46
N ASN A 167 23.82 -12.87 12.86
CA ASN A 167 25.12 -13.46 13.22
C ASN A 167 25.95 -13.76 11.95
N ALA A 168 27.22 -14.13 12.13
CA ALA A 168 28.10 -14.49 11.03
C ALA A 168 27.61 -15.74 10.26
N ASP A 169 26.85 -16.61 10.90
CA ASP A 169 26.24 -17.82 10.32
C ASP A 169 24.90 -17.57 9.61
N GLY A 170 24.42 -16.30 9.56
CA GLY A 170 23.14 -15.90 8.95
C GLY A 170 21.92 -16.10 9.86
N SER A 171 22.08 -16.61 11.08
CA SER A 171 21.00 -16.69 12.06
C SER A 171 20.68 -15.31 12.66
N LEU A 172 19.48 -15.14 13.22
CA LEU A 172 19.14 -13.93 13.95
C LEU A 172 19.91 -13.84 15.26
N THR A 173 20.38 -12.65 15.62
CA THR A 173 20.99 -12.38 16.94
C THR A 173 19.94 -12.52 18.04
N ASN A 174 20.37 -12.74 19.29
CA ASN A 174 19.47 -12.77 20.45
C ASN A 174 18.66 -11.47 20.60
N ALA A 175 19.24 -10.32 20.25
CA ALA A 175 18.54 -9.04 20.27
C ALA A 175 17.46 -8.97 19.17
N ALA A 176 17.70 -9.56 18.00
CA ALA A 176 16.73 -9.62 16.91
C ALA A 176 15.59 -10.60 17.20
N SER A 177 15.87 -11.75 17.84
CA SER A 177 14.86 -12.74 18.21
C SER A 177 13.90 -12.25 19.31
N MET A 178 14.26 -11.18 20.04
CA MET A 178 13.39 -10.52 21.01
C MET A 178 12.49 -9.42 20.37
N LEU A 179 12.72 -9.09 19.10
CA LEU A 179 11.84 -8.18 18.36
C LEU A 179 10.57 -8.93 17.96
N GLY A 180 9.53 -8.17 17.74
CA GLY A 180 8.23 -8.68 17.33
C GLY A 180 7.11 -7.72 17.68
N MET A 181 5.90 -8.12 17.40
CA MET A 181 4.70 -7.37 17.74
C MET A 181 4.58 -7.23 19.26
N ASN A 182 4.11 -6.06 19.72
CA ASN A 182 3.78 -5.87 21.12
C ASN A 182 2.69 -6.88 21.54
N SER A 183 2.91 -7.62 22.63
CA SER A 183 1.96 -8.62 23.12
C SER A 183 0.56 -8.08 23.41
N LEU A 184 0.43 -6.78 23.70
CA LEU A 184 -0.87 -6.11 23.84
C LEU A 184 -1.66 -6.05 22.52
N LEU A 185 -0.99 -6.11 21.36
CA LEU A 185 -1.61 -6.15 20.04
C LEU A 185 -2.03 -7.58 19.65
N GLU A 186 -1.56 -8.60 20.35
CA GLU A 186 -1.91 -10.00 20.16
C GLU A 186 -3.24 -10.36 20.85
N HIS A 187 -4.24 -9.51 20.64
CA HIS A 187 -5.60 -9.72 21.07
C HIS A 187 -6.55 -9.51 19.90
N TRP A 188 -7.55 -10.37 19.73
CA TRP A 188 -8.44 -10.32 18.55
C TRP A 188 -9.08 -8.94 18.34
N ALA A 189 -9.50 -8.27 19.43
CA ALA A 189 -10.08 -6.93 19.33
C ALA A 189 -9.07 -5.90 18.84
N MET A 190 -7.79 -6.00 19.25
CA MET A 190 -6.72 -5.11 18.81
C MET A 190 -6.28 -5.41 17.38
N ALA A 191 -6.43 -6.64 16.91
CA ALA A 191 -6.18 -6.99 15.51
C ALA A 191 -7.25 -6.39 14.57
N ILE A 192 -8.51 -6.30 15.00
CA ILE A 192 -9.63 -5.80 14.18
C ILE A 192 -9.81 -4.28 14.33
N HIS A 193 -9.52 -3.71 15.50
CA HIS A 193 -9.80 -2.32 15.82
C HIS A 193 -9.12 -1.30 14.86
N PRO A 194 -7.82 -1.38 14.55
CA PRO A 194 -7.20 -0.41 13.65
C PRO A 194 -7.81 -0.37 12.24
N PRO A 195 -8.06 -1.51 11.56
CA PRO A 195 -8.73 -1.48 10.25
C PRO A 195 -10.13 -0.88 10.25
N THR A 196 -10.84 -0.92 11.38
CA THR A 196 -12.20 -0.35 11.49
C THR A 196 -12.19 1.17 11.71
N LEU A 197 -11.02 1.75 12.04
CA LEU A 197 -10.85 3.20 12.19
C LEU A 197 -10.34 3.87 10.91
N PHE A 198 -9.89 3.10 9.95
CA PHE A 198 -9.48 3.57 8.63
C PHE A 198 -10.68 3.73 7.71
#